data_15f78983a5445235e67fa658d2442914
#
_entry.id   15f78983a5445235e67fa658d2442914
#
_cell.length_a   1.000
_cell.length_b   1.000
_cell.length_c   1.000
_cell.angle_alpha   90.00
_cell.angle_beta   90.00
_cell.angle_gamma   90.00
#
_symmetry.space_group_name_H-M   'P 1'
#
loop_
_entity.id
_entity.type
_entity.pdbx_description
1 polymer ?
#
loop_
_entity_poly.entity_id
_entity_poly.type
_entity_poly.pdbx_seq_one_letter_code
_entity_poly.pdbx_strand_id
1 'polypeptide(L)'
;MKLNFAKRMSYIKASEIREILKVTEQEDVISFAGGLPAPELFPIDEINEINQIVLKEAGTKALQYTTTEGYAPLREWIANRMNERLGTAFDKDNILITHGSQQGLDLSGKVFLDQGDIVLCESPTYLAAISAFKAYGCSFIEIPTDEDGMMMDVLEEILSNTPHIKLIYAIPTFQNPTGKTWSLERRRKLAELSAKYGVAEIGRAHV
;
A
#
# COMPACT_ATOMS: atom_id res chain seq x y z
N MET A 1 10.33 35.13 -8.07
CA MET A 1 8.95 34.79 -8.44
C MET A 1 8.37 33.98 -7.29
N LYS A 2 7.25 34.39 -6.67
CA LYS A 2 6.61 33.64 -5.58
C LYS A 2 5.56 32.74 -6.21
N LEU A 3 5.78 31.44 -6.18
CA LEU A 3 4.84 30.45 -6.70
C LEU A 3 3.75 30.17 -5.67
N ASN A 4 2.51 30.05 -6.13
CA ASN A 4 1.38 29.63 -5.29
C ASN A 4 1.21 28.11 -5.44
N PHE A 5 1.46 27.39 -4.36
CA PHE A 5 1.24 25.94 -4.30
C PHE A 5 -0.25 25.62 -4.08
N ALA A 6 -0.65 24.43 -4.51
CA ALA A 6 -1.98 23.91 -4.21
C ALA A 6 -2.17 23.79 -2.67
N LYS A 7 -3.41 23.99 -2.19
CA LYS A 7 -3.75 23.91 -0.76
C LYS A 7 -3.30 22.59 -0.12
N ARG A 8 -3.36 21.49 -0.87
CA ARG A 8 -2.92 20.17 -0.41
C ARG A 8 -1.47 20.11 0.05
N MET A 9 -0.61 21.01 -0.44
CA MET A 9 0.79 21.08 -0.03
C MET A 9 0.96 21.54 1.43
N SER A 10 -0.05 22.19 2.02
CA SER A 10 -0.04 22.57 3.44
C SER A 10 -0.28 21.38 4.38
N TYR A 11 -0.82 20.28 3.86
CA TYR A 11 -1.06 19.04 4.63
C TYR A 11 0.15 18.10 4.64
N ILE A 12 1.10 18.30 3.70
CA ILE A 12 2.28 17.47 3.54
C ILE A 12 3.46 18.13 4.25
N LYS A 13 4.05 17.39 5.19
CA LYS A 13 5.30 17.79 5.85
C LYS A 13 6.47 17.01 5.26
N ALA A 14 7.68 17.55 5.36
CA ALA A 14 8.89 16.79 5.04
C ALA A 14 8.97 15.52 5.90
N SER A 15 9.41 14.43 5.29
CA SER A 15 9.52 13.14 5.98
C SER A 15 10.74 13.16 6.91
N GLU A 16 10.51 13.06 8.22
CA GLU A 16 11.58 12.92 9.22
C GLU A 16 12.43 11.67 8.97
N ILE A 17 11.83 10.61 8.46
CA ILE A 17 12.55 9.37 8.09
C ILE A 17 13.58 9.63 6.99
N ARG A 18 13.27 10.48 6.00
CA ARG A 18 14.25 10.82 4.95
C ARG A 18 15.48 11.53 5.50
N GLU A 19 15.31 12.37 6.51
CA GLU A 19 16.44 13.02 7.15
C GLU A 19 17.31 12.01 7.91
N ILE A 20 16.69 11.03 8.57
CA ILE A 20 17.41 9.94 9.24
C ILE A 20 18.13 9.07 8.20
N LEU A 21 17.50 8.72 7.09
CA LEU A 21 18.10 7.91 6.04
C LEU A 21 19.33 8.57 5.39
N LYS A 22 19.44 9.89 5.35
CA LYS A 22 20.65 10.58 4.87
C LYS A 22 21.88 10.29 5.76
N VAL A 23 21.68 10.07 7.04
CA VAL A 23 22.78 9.72 7.97
C VAL A 23 23.23 8.28 7.73
N THR A 24 22.34 7.41 7.28
CA THR A 24 22.65 5.99 7.04
C THR A 24 23.43 5.71 5.76
N GLU A 25 23.65 6.72 4.92
CA GLU A 25 24.50 6.62 3.71
C GLU A 25 26.01 6.72 4.06
N GLN A 26 26.36 7.03 5.31
CA GLN A 26 27.76 7.11 5.75
C GLN A 26 28.32 5.70 6.00
N GLU A 27 29.53 5.42 5.51
CA GLU A 27 30.14 4.09 5.51
C GLU A 27 30.37 3.49 6.91
N ASP A 28 30.50 4.33 7.94
CA ASP A 28 30.73 3.95 9.33
C ASP A 28 29.46 3.81 10.17
N VAL A 29 28.28 3.99 9.55
CA VAL A 29 26.98 3.92 10.22
C VAL A 29 26.29 2.58 9.99
N ILE A 30 26.06 1.83 11.07
CA ILE A 30 25.20 0.65 11.06
C ILE A 30 23.75 1.12 11.30
N SER A 31 22.90 1.02 10.27
CA SER A 31 21.52 1.48 10.35
C SER A 31 20.57 0.38 10.79
N PHE A 32 19.78 0.67 11.83
CA PHE A 32 18.59 -0.09 12.21
C PHE A 32 17.28 0.64 11.80
N ALA A 33 17.41 1.75 11.06
CA ALA A 33 16.30 2.56 10.59
C ALA A 33 16.07 2.31 9.09
N GLY A 34 14.85 1.88 8.74
CA GLY A 34 14.46 1.58 7.37
C GLY A 34 14.82 0.15 6.95
N GLY A 35 13.79 -0.62 6.58
CA GLY A 35 13.94 -2.01 6.11
C GLY A 35 14.34 -2.03 4.64
N LEU A 36 15.62 -1.81 4.32
CA LEU A 36 16.13 -2.01 2.97
C LEU A 36 16.36 -3.50 2.71
N PRO A 37 16.01 -3.99 1.50
CA PRO A 37 16.37 -5.35 1.11
C PRO A 37 17.89 -5.54 1.12
N ALA A 38 18.33 -6.76 1.44
CA ALA A 38 19.75 -7.14 1.42
C ALA A 38 20.31 -7.08 -0.01
N PRO A 39 21.28 -6.20 -0.33
CA PRO A 39 21.74 -6.00 -1.71
C PRO A 39 22.35 -7.26 -2.35
N GLU A 40 22.96 -8.12 -1.54
CA GLU A 40 23.57 -9.38 -1.95
C GLU A 40 22.55 -10.42 -2.44
N LEU A 41 21.26 -10.20 -2.16
CA LEU A 41 20.17 -11.08 -2.61
C LEU A 41 19.49 -10.58 -3.89
N PHE A 42 19.93 -9.47 -4.46
CA PHE A 42 19.36 -8.99 -5.71
C PHE A 42 19.74 -9.93 -6.89
N PRO A 43 18.76 -10.43 -7.64
CA PRO A 43 18.99 -11.36 -8.74
C PRO A 43 19.45 -10.60 -10.02
N ILE A 44 20.65 -9.97 -9.96
CA ILE A 44 21.14 -9.08 -11.00
C ILE A 44 21.38 -9.83 -12.31
N ASP A 45 21.98 -11.01 -12.24
CA ASP A 45 22.33 -11.79 -13.44
C ASP A 45 21.07 -12.30 -14.13
N GLU A 46 20.10 -12.80 -13.37
CA GLU A 46 18.80 -13.26 -13.90
C GLU A 46 18.00 -12.11 -14.52
N ILE A 47 17.99 -10.94 -13.91
CA ILE A 47 17.34 -9.76 -14.48
C ILE A 47 18.00 -9.35 -15.80
N ASN A 48 19.33 -9.37 -15.88
CA ASN A 48 20.06 -9.06 -17.09
C ASN A 48 19.75 -10.05 -18.21
N GLU A 49 19.75 -11.34 -17.92
CA GLU A 49 19.39 -12.39 -18.89
C GLU A 49 17.95 -12.20 -19.40
N ILE A 50 16.98 -12.02 -18.50
CA ILE A 50 15.58 -11.78 -18.86
C ILE A 50 15.43 -10.54 -19.73
N ASN A 51 16.11 -9.45 -19.40
CA ASN A 51 16.07 -8.23 -20.21
C ASN A 51 16.56 -8.48 -21.64
N GLN A 52 17.65 -9.23 -21.82
CA GLN A 52 18.16 -9.58 -23.16
C GLN A 52 17.13 -10.41 -23.94
N ILE A 53 16.50 -11.40 -23.31
CA ILE A 53 15.46 -12.23 -23.92
C ILE A 53 14.28 -11.35 -24.37
N VAL A 54 13.74 -10.54 -23.46
CA VAL A 54 12.58 -9.67 -23.74
C VAL A 54 12.85 -8.70 -24.88
N LEU A 55 14.02 -8.04 -24.88
CA LEU A 55 14.37 -7.10 -25.94
C LEU A 55 14.58 -7.78 -27.29
N LYS A 56 15.13 -8.99 -27.30
CA LYS A 56 15.33 -9.78 -28.52
C LYS A 56 14.01 -10.29 -29.11
N GLU A 57 13.10 -10.79 -28.26
CA GLU A 57 11.88 -11.45 -28.71
C GLU A 57 10.70 -10.50 -28.90
N ALA A 58 10.61 -9.46 -28.07
CA ALA A 58 9.47 -8.56 -28.01
C ALA A 58 9.84 -7.08 -27.85
N GLY A 59 11.08 -6.67 -28.22
CA GLY A 59 11.62 -5.35 -27.90
C GLY A 59 10.74 -4.20 -28.39
N THR A 60 10.25 -4.25 -29.63
CA THR A 60 9.34 -3.22 -30.16
C THR A 60 8.07 -3.10 -29.33
N LYS A 61 7.51 -4.21 -28.88
CA LYS A 61 6.29 -4.22 -28.05
C LYS A 61 6.59 -3.79 -26.63
N ALA A 62 7.71 -4.23 -26.06
CA ALA A 62 8.11 -3.92 -24.70
C ALA A 62 8.42 -2.42 -24.50
N LEU A 63 8.89 -1.74 -25.55
CA LEU A 63 9.22 -0.31 -25.52
C LEU A 63 8.08 0.60 -26.00
N GLN A 64 6.95 0.03 -26.43
CA GLN A 64 5.80 0.80 -26.92
C GLN A 64 4.84 1.14 -25.78
N TYR A 65 4.01 2.17 -26.00
CA TYR A 65 2.86 2.46 -25.14
C TYR A 65 1.92 1.27 -25.03
N THR A 66 1.31 1.11 -23.87
CA THR A 66 0.31 0.06 -23.59
C THR A 66 -0.96 0.67 -22.98
N THR A 67 -1.93 -0.18 -22.60
CA THR A 67 -3.17 0.26 -21.95
C THR A 67 -2.90 0.81 -20.55
N THR A 68 -3.80 1.66 -20.07
CA THR A 68 -3.70 2.31 -18.76
C THR A 68 -3.65 1.29 -17.61
N GLU A 69 -4.35 0.18 -17.76
CA GLU A 69 -4.43 -0.89 -16.76
C GLU A 69 -3.14 -1.72 -16.67
N GLY A 70 -2.29 -1.63 -17.67
CA GLY A 70 -1.04 -2.37 -17.77
C GLY A 70 -1.10 -3.59 -18.69
N TYR A 71 0.02 -4.28 -18.81
CA TYR A 71 0.23 -5.39 -19.74
C TYR A 71 -0.71 -6.56 -19.45
N ALA A 72 -1.63 -6.84 -20.39
CA ALA A 72 -2.71 -7.81 -20.19
C ALA A 72 -2.25 -9.23 -19.80
N PRO A 73 -1.17 -9.81 -20.40
CA PRO A 73 -0.69 -11.13 -19.97
C PRO A 73 -0.19 -11.16 -18.52
N LEU A 74 0.43 -10.08 -18.03
CA LEU A 74 0.84 -9.98 -16.63
C LEU A 74 -0.37 -9.90 -15.70
N ARG A 75 -1.37 -9.11 -16.05
CA ARG A 75 -2.62 -8.97 -15.31
C ARG A 75 -3.35 -10.33 -15.19
N GLU A 76 -3.42 -11.07 -16.30
CA GLU A 76 -4.01 -12.41 -16.34
C GLU A 76 -3.23 -13.40 -15.47
N TRP A 77 -1.89 -13.38 -15.55
CA TRP A 77 -1.04 -14.22 -14.71
C TRP A 77 -1.24 -13.92 -13.21
N ILE A 78 -1.34 -12.65 -12.83
CA ILE A 78 -1.59 -12.24 -11.44
C ILE A 78 -2.97 -12.74 -10.98
N ALA A 79 -4.01 -12.54 -11.78
CA ALA A 79 -5.36 -13.00 -11.45
C ALA A 79 -5.41 -14.51 -11.23
N ASN A 80 -4.82 -15.31 -12.15
CA ASN A 80 -4.73 -16.75 -12.02
C ASN A 80 -3.98 -17.19 -10.75
N ARG A 81 -2.83 -16.55 -10.47
CA ARG A 81 -2.06 -16.83 -9.24
C ARG A 81 -2.86 -16.53 -7.97
N MET A 82 -3.64 -15.44 -7.95
CA MET A 82 -4.51 -15.12 -6.81
C MET A 82 -5.63 -16.14 -6.67
N ASN A 83 -6.27 -16.55 -7.78
CA ASN A 83 -7.31 -17.57 -7.78
C ASN A 83 -6.81 -18.90 -7.24
N GLU A 84 -5.64 -19.34 -7.68
CA GLU A 84 -5.02 -20.59 -7.20
C GLU A 84 -4.67 -20.56 -5.71
N ARG A 85 -4.15 -19.42 -5.21
CA ARG A 85 -3.69 -19.31 -3.82
C ARG A 85 -4.76 -18.97 -2.82
N LEU A 86 -5.73 -18.14 -3.22
CA LEU A 86 -6.72 -17.56 -2.31
C LEU A 86 -8.13 -18.07 -2.57
N GLY A 87 -8.35 -18.88 -3.61
CA GLY A 87 -9.68 -19.37 -3.98
C GLY A 87 -10.62 -18.27 -4.48
N THR A 88 -10.07 -17.21 -5.05
CA THR A 88 -10.84 -16.11 -5.66
C THR A 88 -11.26 -16.46 -7.08
N ALA A 89 -12.07 -15.61 -7.71
CA ALA A 89 -12.52 -15.73 -9.09
C ALA A 89 -12.25 -14.45 -9.87
N PHE A 90 -11.04 -13.92 -9.77
CA PHE A 90 -10.62 -12.71 -10.47
C PHE A 90 -10.27 -13.01 -11.94
N ASP A 91 -10.49 -12.02 -12.78
CA ASP A 91 -9.95 -11.96 -14.14
C ASP A 91 -8.95 -10.79 -14.28
N LYS A 92 -8.41 -10.62 -15.47
CA LYS A 92 -7.44 -9.53 -15.73
C LYS A 92 -8.01 -8.14 -15.49
N ASP A 93 -9.33 -7.96 -15.57
CA ASP A 93 -9.97 -6.64 -15.42
C ASP A 93 -10.19 -6.24 -13.96
N ASN A 94 -9.93 -7.17 -13.03
CA ASN A 94 -9.78 -6.88 -11.60
C ASN A 94 -8.37 -6.43 -11.21
N ILE A 95 -7.41 -6.43 -12.14
CA ILE A 95 -6.00 -6.13 -11.87
C ILE A 95 -5.59 -4.82 -12.56
N LEU A 96 -5.02 -3.92 -11.78
CA LEU A 96 -4.38 -2.68 -12.25
C LEU A 96 -2.90 -2.72 -11.87
N ILE A 97 -2.02 -2.52 -12.86
CA ILE A 97 -0.57 -2.43 -12.62
C ILE A 97 -0.21 -1.00 -12.26
N THR A 98 0.50 -0.84 -11.16
CA THR A 98 0.98 0.46 -10.67
C THR A 98 2.51 0.47 -10.51
N HIS A 99 3.10 1.65 -10.50
CA HIS A 99 4.53 1.86 -10.20
C HIS A 99 4.77 1.78 -8.68
N GLY A 100 4.69 0.57 -8.15
CA GLY A 100 4.81 0.29 -6.73
C GLY A 100 3.55 0.66 -5.92
N SER A 101 3.53 0.26 -4.66
CA SER A 101 2.40 0.48 -3.75
C SER A 101 2.12 1.95 -3.46
N GLN A 102 3.12 2.83 -3.60
CA GLN A 102 2.92 4.27 -3.37
C GLN A 102 1.93 4.87 -4.37
N GLN A 103 2.01 4.50 -5.65
CA GLN A 103 1.03 4.93 -6.64
C GLN A 103 -0.35 4.32 -6.36
N GLY A 104 -0.40 3.06 -5.93
CA GLY A 104 -1.66 2.43 -5.52
C GLY A 104 -2.34 3.18 -4.37
N LEU A 105 -1.59 3.57 -3.34
CA LEU A 105 -2.09 4.36 -2.21
C LEU A 105 -2.57 5.75 -2.65
N ASP A 106 -1.81 6.45 -3.49
CA ASP A 106 -2.19 7.77 -4.00
C ASP A 106 -3.47 7.69 -4.84
N LEU A 107 -3.58 6.72 -5.74
CA LEU A 107 -4.79 6.49 -6.54
C LEU A 107 -6.00 6.14 -5.65
N SER A 108 -5.80 5.33 -4.62
CA SER A 108 -6.86 5.01 -3.66
C SER A 108 -7.34 6.25 -2.91
N GLY A 109 -6.41 7.09 -2.42
CA GLY A 109 -6.74 8.37 -1.83
C GLY A 109 -7.52 9.28 -2.79
N LYS A 110 -7.08 9.34 -4.05
CA LYS A 110 -7.72 10.14 -5.09
C LYS A 110 -9.16 9.70 -5.41
N VAL A 111 -9.44 8.39 -5.34
CA VAL A 111 -10.75 7.83 -5.68
C VAL A 111 -11.74 7.92 -4.52
N PHE A 112 -11.26 7.75 -3.27
CA PHE A 112 -12.14 7.56 -2.13
C PHE A 112 -12.20 8.74 -1.16
N LEU A 113 -11.20 9.66 -1.16
CA LEU A 113 -11.05 10.65 -0.11
C LEU A 113 -11.30 12.08 -0.59
N ASP A 114 -12.15 12.77 0.14
CA ASP A 114 -12.33 14.21 0.11
C ASP A 114 -11.77 14.87 1.39
N GLN A 115 -11.67 16.20 1.35
CA GLN A 115 -11.26 16.98 2.52
C GLN A 115 -12.27 16.82 3.68
N GLY A 116 -11.78 16.36 4.82
CA GLY A 116 -12.57 16.15 6.03
C GLY A 116 -13.01 14.69 6.25
N ASP A 117 -12.77 13.82 5.28
CA ASP A 117 -13.00 12.39 5.46
C ASP A 117 -12.03 11.77 6.47
N ILE A 118 -12.37 10.58 6.94
CA ILE A 118 -11.62 9.84 7.96
C ILE A 118 -11.11 8.53 7.38
N VAL A 119 -9.83 8.26 7.63
CA VAL A 119 -9.19 6.97 7.38
C VAL A 119 -8.91 6.29 8.72
N LEU A 120 -9.37 5.06 8.89
CA LEU A 120 -8.98 4.23 10.03
C LEU A 120 -7.69 3.49 9.69
N CYS A 121 -6.78 3.38 10.64
CA CYS A 121 -5.52 2.66 10.45
C CYS A 121 -5.05 2.01 11.75
N GLU A 122 -4.13 1.07 11.65
CA GLU A 122 -3.45 0.47 12.80
C GLU A 122 -2.62 1.50 13.56
N SER A 123 -2.42 1.26 14.85
CA SER A 123 -1.47 2.01 15.68
C SER A 123 -0.40 1.06 16.24
N PRO A 124 0.87 1.15 15.77
CA PRO A 124 1.38 2.00 14.69
C PRO A 124 1.06 1.49 13.27
N THR A 125 1.28 2.33 12.25
CA THR A 125 1.09 1.94 10.85
C THR A 125 2.16 2.52 9.91
N TYR A 126 2.09 2.18 8.62
CA TYR A 126 3.04 2.58 7.58
C TYR A 126 2.94 4.07 7.25
N LEU A 127 3.99 4.83 7.55
CA LEU A 127 4.02 6.29 7.42
C LEU A 127 3.82 6.81 5.99
N ALA A 128 4.24 6.04 4.97
CA ALA A 128 4.05 6.49 3.60
C ALA A 128 2.59 6.42 3.15
N ALA A 129 1.77 5.52 3.72
CA ALA A 129 0.33 5.51 3.50
C ALA A 129 -0.32 6.74 4.13
N ILE A 130 0.03 7.06 5.39
CA ILE A 130 -0.42 8.30 6.05
C ILE A 130 -0.08 9.52 5.20
N SER A 131 1.14 9.60 4.67
CA SER A 131 1.59 10.73 3.85
C SER A 131 0.82 10.83 2.52
N ALA A 132 0.54 9.69 1.87
CA ALA A 132 -0.25 9.67 0.64
C ALA A 132 -1.68 10.17 0.87
N PHE A 133 -2.36 9.64 1.88
CA PHE A 133 -3.74 10.02 2.17
C PHE A 133 -3.89 11.45 2.71
N LYS A 134 -2.93 11.94 3.52
CA LYS A 134 -2.91 13.33 3.99
C LYS A 134 -3.00 14.36 2.87
N ALA A 135 -2.47 14.06 1.69
CA ALA A 135 -2.53 14.94 0.53
C ALA A 135 -3.97 15.28 0.11
N TYR A 136 -4.93 14.45 0.49
CA TYR A 136 -6.37 14.64 0.20
C TYR A 136 -7.12 15.36 1.32
N GLY A 137 -6.43 15.78 2.39
CA GLY A 137 -7.02 16.54 3.48
C GLY A 137 -7.90 15.73 4.43
N CYS A 138 -7.72 14.41 4.46
CA CYS A 138 -8.37 13.53 5.42
C CYS A 138 -7.71 13.59 6.81
N SER A 139 -8.41 13.10 7.80
CA SER A 139 -7.92 12.84 9.15
C SER A 139 -7.79 11.34 9.41
N PHE A 140 -7.10 10.97 10.49
CA PHE A 140 -6.88 9.57 10.86
C PHE A 140 -7.43 9.29 12.25
N ILE A 141 -8.03 8.11 12.40
CA ILE A 141 -8.31 7.53 13.70
C ILE A 141 -7.52 6.22 13.78
N GLU A 142 -6.68 6.14 14.78
CA GLU A 142 -5.83 5.00 15.04
C GLU A 142 -6.58 3.95 15.85
N ILE A 143 -6.54 2.70 15.38
CA ILE A 143 -7.12 1.55 16.07
C ILE A 143 -5.97 0.81 16.75
N PRO A 144 -6.04 0.57 18.07
CA PRO A 144 -5.02 -0.18 18.77
C PRO A 144 -4.90 -1.61 18.24
N THR A 145 -3.70 -2.18 18.36
CA THR A 145 -3.38 -3.55 17.94
C THR A 145 -2.92 -4.39 19.11
N ASP A 146 -3.26 -5.67 19.10
CA ASP A 146 -2.76 -6.69 20.00
C ASP A 146 -1.86 -7.71 19.25
N GLU A 147 -1.66 -8.91 19.78
CA GLU A 147 -0.84 -9.93 19.12
C GLU A 147 -1.49 -10.51 17.86
N ASP A 148 -2.80 -10.43 17.72
CA ASP A 148 -3.57 -10.91 16.58
C ASP A 148 -3.84 -9.84 15.51
N GLY A 149 -3.43 -8.59 15.75
CA GLY A 149 -3.62 -7.46 14.85
C GLY A 149 -4.55 -6.38 15.39
N MET A 150 -5.27 -5.68 14.51
CA MET A 150 -6.19 -4.61 14.87
C MET A 150 -7.32 -5.12 15.77
N MET A 151 -7.66 -4.40 16.84
CA MET A 151 -8.73 -4.74 17.76
C MET A 151 -10.11 -4.48 17.13
N MET A 152 -10.85 -5.56 16.82
CA MET A 152 -12.08 -5.50 16.04
C MET A 152 -13.27 -4.93 16.80
N ASP A 153 -13.32 -5.06 18.12
CA ASP A 153 -14.30 -4.43 19.00
C ASP A 153 -14.18 -2.90 18.99
N VAL A 154 -12.96 -2.39 19.09
CA VAL A 154 -12.69 -0.96 19.00
C VAL A 154 -13.01 -0.43 17.59
N LEU A 155 -12.62 -1.20 16.55
CA LEU A 155 -12.95 -0.85 15.18
C LEU A 155 -14.46 -0.75 14.96
N GLU A 156 -15.24 -1.74 15.44
CA GLU A 156 -16.70 -1.76 15.30
C GLU A 156 -17.36 -0.62 16.07
N GLU A 157 -16.90 -0.30 17.28
CA GLU A 157 -17.37 0.84 18.06
C GLU A 157 -17.17 2.15 17.30
N ILE A 158 -15.97 2.38 16.73
CA ILE A 158 -15.68 3.59 15.98
C ILE A 158 -16.49 3.67 14.69
N LEU A 159 -16.62 2.57 13.94
CA LEU A 159 -17.43 2.50 12.73
C LEU A 159 -18.90 2.81 13.00
N SER A 160 -19.44 2.41 14.15
CA SER A 160 -20.85 2.62 14.50
C SER A 160 -21.15 4.05 14.96
N ASN A 161 -20.16 4.76 15.51
CA ASN A 161 -20.37 6.06 16.18
C ASN A 161 -19.76 7.26 15.43
N THR A 162 -18.96 7.00 14.38
CA THR A 162 -18.21 8.07 13.71
C THR A 162 -18.67 8.21 12.26
N PRO A 163 -19.18 9.38 11.84
CA PRO A 163 -19.52 9.65 10.46
C PRO A 163 -18.28 9.92 9.60
N HIS A 164 -18.45 9.90 8.28
CA HIS A 164 -17.40 10.25 7.28
C HIS A 164 -16.17 9.35 7.26
N ILE A 165 -16.23 8.14 7.80
CA ILE A 165 -15.22 7.13 7.60
C ILE A 165 -15.33 6.61 6.16
N LYS A 166 -14.23 6.68 5.38
CA LYS A 166 -14.20 6.26 3.98
C LYS A 166 -13.30 5.08 3.71
N LEU A 167 -12.20 4.97 4.46
CA LEU A 167 -11.22 3.92 4.26
C LEU A 167 -10.80 3.29 5.57
N ILE A 168 -10.53 1.99 5.53
CA ILE A 168 -9.76 1.27 6.53
C ILE A 168 -8.47 0.83 5.87
N TYR A 169 -7.34 1.28 6.37
CA TYR A 169 -6.02 0.87 5.91
C TYR A 169 -5.37 -0.10 6.88
N ALA A 170 -5.03 -1.30 6.42
CA ALA A 170 -4.47 -2.37 7.23
C ALA A 170 -3.28 -3.05 6.55
N ILE A 171 -2.37 -3.62 7.36
CA ILE A 171 -1.25 -4.44 6.89
C ILE A 171 -1.32 -5.80 7.59
N PRO A 172 -2.17 -6.71 7.13
CA PRO A 172 -2.44 -7.94 7.86
C PRO A 172 -1.33 -9.00 7.76
N THR A 173 -0.31 -8.78 6.93
CA THR A 173 0.81 -9.71 6.78
C THR A 173 2.13 -8.96 6.93
N PHE A 174 2.98 -9.39 7.88
CA PHE A 174 4.25 -8.74 8.19
C PHE A 174 4.10 -7.21 8.35
N GLN A 175 3.24 -6.82 9.28
CA GLN A 175 2.87 -5.44 9.53
C GLN A 175 4.09 -4.52 9.66
N ASN A 176 4.05 -3.41 8.98
CA ASN A 176 5.08 -2.38 9.08
C ASN A 176 4.59 -1.25 10.02
N PRO A 177 5.22 -1.04 11.21
CA PRO A 177 6.59 -1.49 11.55
C PRO A 177 6.68 -2.72 12.48
N THR A 178 5.59 -3.32 12.94
CA THR A 178 5.59 -4.29 14.05
C THR A 178 6.06 -5.70 13.67
N GLY A 179 6.04 -6.05 12.38
CA GLY A 179 6.34 -7.39 11.88
C GLY A 179 5.23 -8.42 12.14
N LYS A 180 4.15 -8.06 12.83
CA LYS A 180 3.06 -8.96 13.18
C LYS A 180 2.27 -9.42 11.96
N THR A 181 1.73 -10.64 12.04
CA THR A 181 0.80 -11.17 11.04
C THR A 181 -0.51 -11.49 11.71
N TRP A 182 -1.60 -10.94 11.18
CA TRP A 182 -2.93 -11.10 11.75
C TRP A 182 -3.42 -12.53 11.66
N SER A 183 -4.19 -12.95 12.66
CA SER A 183 -4.92 -14.19 12.63
C SER A 183 -5.98 -14.20 11.51
N LEU A 184 -6.36 -15.39 11.05
CA LEU A 184 -7.38 -15.53 10.02
C LEU A 184 -8.74 -15.01 10.51
N GLU A 185 -9.04 -15.16 11.81
CA GLU A 185 -10.25 -14.66 12.42
C GLU A 185 -10.34 -13.13 12.31
N ARG A 186 -9.25 -12.41 12.63
CA ARG A 186 -9.18 -10.93 12.52
C ARG A 186 -9.39 -10.45 11.09
N ARG A 187 -8.80 -11.14 10.12
CA ARG A 187 -8.96 -10.79 8.70
C ARG A 187 -10.42 -10.97 8.24
N ARG A 188 -11.08 -12.07 8.64
CA ARG A 188 -12.48 -12.31 8.34
C ARG A 188 -13.38 -11.27 8.97
N LYS A 189 -13.14 -10.96 10.26
CA LYS A 189 -13.92 -9.96 10.97
C LYS A 189 -13.76 -8.56 10.37
N LEU A 190 -12.55 -8.20 9.90
CA LEU A 190 -12.34 -6.94 9.17
C LEU A 190 -13.20 -6.87 7.91
N ALA A 191 -13.17 -7.92 7.07
CA ALA A 191 -13.97 -7.98 5.85
C ALA A 191 -15.48 -7.91 6.14
N GLU A 192 -15.96 -8.58 7.20
CA GLU A 192 -17.35 -8.50 7.65
C GLU A 192 -17.73 -7.07 8.06
N LEU A 193 -16.89 -6.39 8.84
CA LEU A 193 -17.14 -5.02 9.29
C LEU A 193 -17.09 -4.03 8.12
N SER A 194 -16.11 -4.15 7.23
CA SER A 194 -16.03 -3.37 6.00
C SER A 194 -17.32 -3.48 5.19
N ALA A 195 -17.80 -4.69 4.95
CA ALA A 195 -19.06 -4.93 4.24
C ALA A 195 -20.28 -4.40 5.00
N LYS A 196 -20.36 -4.62 6.32
CA LYS A 196 -21.48 -4.19 7.17
C LYS A 196 -21.67 -2.68 7.17
N TYR A 197 -20.57 -1.92 7.23
CA TYR A 197 -20.59 -0.47 7.32
C TYR A 197 -20.40 0.22 5.96
N GLY A 198 -20.15 -0.54 4.88
CA GLY A 198 -19.95 0.02 3.54
C GLY A 198 -18.69 0.87 3.41
N VAL A 199 -17.64 0.57 4.18
CA VAL A 199 -16.37 1.29 4.18
C VAL A 199 -15.34 0.47 3.40
N ALA A 200 -14.65 1.11 2.44
CA ALA A 200 -13.65 0.41 1.66
C ALA A 200 -12.43 0.01 2.50
N GLU A 201 -11.93 -1.20 2.30
CA GLU A 201 -10.71 -1.70 2.93
C GLU A 201 -9.57 -1.70 1.92
N ILE A 202 -8.41 -1.21 2.35
CA ILE A 202 -7.15 -1.30 1.59
C ILE A 202 -6.18 -2.12 2.43
N GLY A 203 -6.01 -3.37 2.04
CA GLY A 203 -5.06 -4.28 2.64
C GLY A 203 -3.73 -4.25 1.89
N ARG A 204 -2.62 -3.98 2.58
CA ARG A 204 -1.28 -4.24 2.05
C ARG A 204 -0.86 -5.63 2.48
N ALA A 205 -0.89 -6.58 1.55
CA ALA A 205 -0.45 -7.94 1.79
C ALA A 205 0.59 -8.35 0.77
N HIS A 206 1.57 -9.13 1.20
CA HIS A 206 2.44 -9.86 0.28
C HIS A 206 1.72 -11.13 -0.14
N VAL A 207 1.50 -11.27 -1.42
CA VAL A 207 0.82 -12.43 -2.03
C VAL A 207 1.86 -13.46 -2.49
#